data_fa8ad4aa42e8bcaf73b57286f089623f
#
_entry.id   fa8ad4aa42e8bcaf73b57286f089623f
#
_cell.length_a   1.000
_cell.length_b   1.000
_cell.length_c   1.000
_cell.angle_alpha   90.00
_cell.angle_beta   90.00
_cell.angle_gamma   90.00
#
_symmetry.space_group_name_H-M   'P 1'
#
loop_
_entity.id
_entity.type
_entity.pdbx_description
1 polymer ?
#
loop_
_entity_poly.entity_id
_entity_poly.type
_entity_poly.pdbx_seq_one_letter_code
_entity_poly.pdbx_strand_id
1 'polypeptide(L)'
;MDAAQLRKIEEGAGQMGIRLAPEQLKQLGRHVDLMLKWNRSINLTAITDPDEVAEKHVLDSLAVVPVLPSGSLLDAGTGAGFPGIPVAIARPDLEVVLVDSMQKKVAFLKTALAELRLPKARAYAVRLEGNPSREDLPRVHAAVARAYATAQEWLQLAQHYVLPGGVAICMLGPSDAPPDRLGDLALKQQLAYTLPYSKSQRRLAIYKHL
;
A
#
# COMPACT_ATOMS: atom_id res chain seq x y z
N MET A 1 -2.78 -16.27 11.15
CA MET A 1 -2.67 -17.14 9.95
C MET A 1 -1.94 -18.42 10.31
N ASP A 2 -2.34 -19.53 9.71
CA ASP A 2 -1.67 -20.81 9.90
C ASP A 2 -0.43 -20.99 8.99
N ALA A 3 0.29 -22.11 9.16
CA ALA A 3 1.51 -22.38 8.40
C ALA A 3 1.27 -22.55 6.88
N ALA A 4 0.09 -23.01 6.45
CA ALA A 4 -0.24 -23.18 5.04
C ALA A 4 -0.46 -21.81 4.38
N GLN A 5 -1.15 -20.92 5.07
CA GLN A 5 -1.38 -19.55 4.61
C GLN A 5 -0.09 -18.73 4.53
N LEU A 6 0.82 -18.89 5.49
CA LEU A 6 2.14 -18.24 5.42
C LEU A 6 2.96 -18.77 4.24
N ARG A 7 2.96 -20.09 3.99
CA ARG A 7 3.61 -20.65 2.80
C ARG A 7 2.99 -20.10 1.51
N LYS A 8 1.68 -19.95 1.45
CA LYS A 8 0.99 -19.34 0.30
C LYS A 8 1.51 -17.92 0.01
N ILE A 9 1.71 -17.11 1.05
CA ILE A 9 2.31 -15.76 0.89
C ILE A 9 3.74 -15.89 0.40
N GLU A 10 4.57 -16.77 0.97
CA GLU A 10 5.96 -16.95 0.61
C GLU A 10 6.13 -17.39 -0.85
N GLU A 11 5.42 -18.44 -1.25
CA GLU A 11 5.42 -18.96 -2.61
C GLU A 11 4.90 -17.95 -3.63
N GLY A 12 3.78 -17.28 -3.29
CA GLY A 12 3.20 -16.24 -4.14
C GLY A 12 4.13 -15.05 -4.32
N ALA A 13 4.77 -14.57 -3.25
CA ALA A 13 5.77 -13.52 -3.33
C ALA A 13 6.98 -13.95 -4.18
N GLY A 14 7.45 -15.21 -4.01
CA GLY A 14 8.51 -15.79 -4.83
C GLY A 14 8.19 -15.83 -6.32
N GLN A 15 6.94 -16.18 -6.70
CA GLN A 15 6.46 -16.12 -8.09
C GLN A 15 6.47 -14.68 -8.64
N MET A 16 6.29 -13.69 -7.79
CA MET A 16 6.36 -12.26 -8.14
C MET A 16 7.80 -11.69 -8.07
N GLY A 17 8.81 -12.54 -7.83
CA GLY A 17 10.20 -12.13 -7.71
C GLY A 17 10.56 -11.44 -6.40
N ILE A 18 9.71 -11.54 -5.37
CA ILE A 18 9.89 -10.89 -4.08
C ILE A 18 10.32 -11.94 -3.05
N ARG A 19 11.45 -11.71 -2.41
CA ARG A 19 11.95 -12.57 -1.33
C ARG A 19 11.60 -11.97 0.01
N LEU A 20 11.01 -12.78 0.87
CA LEU A 20 10.65 -12.39 2.24
C LEU A 20 11.47 -13.23 3.24
N ALA A 21 12.01 -12.56 4.24
CA ALA A 21 12.65 -13.25 5.37
C ALA A 21 11.58 -13.92 6.26
N PRO A 22 11.93 -14.99 6.99
CA PRO A 22 10.97 -15.67 7.87
C PRO A 22 10.26 -14.75 8.87
N GLU A 23 10.96 -13.73 9.38
CA GLU A 23 10.36 -12.76 10.31
C GLU A 23 9.36 -11.84 9.61
N GLN A 24 9.64 -11.44 8.37
CA GLN A 24 8.70 -10.66 7.56
C GLN A 24 7.42 -11.43 7.28
N LEU A 25 7.52 -12.73 6.99
CA LEU A 25 6.35 -13.61 6.83
C LEU A 25 5.50 -13.69 8.11
N LYS A 26 6.13 -13.81 9.28
CA LYS A 26 5.44 -13.80 10.57
C LYS A 26 4.75 -12.45 10.82
N GLN A 27 5.42 -11.33 10.50
CA GLN A 27 4.84 -10.00 10.64
C GLN A 27 3.63 -9.82 9.72
N LEU A 28 3.70 -10.27 8.45
CA LEU A 28 2.56 -10.26 7.52
C LEU A 28 1.39 -11.08 8.06
N GLY A 29 1.65 -12.29 8.53
CA GLY A 29 0.62 -13.12 9.17
C GLY A 29 0.00 -12.45 10.39
N ARG A 30 0.82 -11.85 11.26
CA ARG A 30 0.33 -11.11 12.43
C ARG A 30 -0.52 -9.90 12.04
N HIS A 31 -0.14 -9.15 10.99
CA HIS A 31 -0.96 -8.04 10.46
C HIS A 31 -2.35 -8.53 10.06
N VAL A 32 -2.42 -9.63 9.30
CA VAL A 32 -3.71 -10.20 8.87
C VAL A 32 -4.56 -10.64 10.07
N ASP A 33 -3.97 -11.33 11.07
CA ASP A 33 -4.68 -11.76 12.27
C ASP A 33 -5.26 -10.56 13.05
N LEU A 34 -4.48 -9.50 13.21
CA LEU A 34 -4.92 -8.26 13.83
C LEU A 34 -6.05 -7.61 13.05
N MET A 35 -5.90 -7.50 11.74
CA MET A 35 -6.89 -6.93 10.84
C MET A 35 -8.21 -7.70 10.94
N LEU A 36 -8.20 -9.02 10.84
CA LEU A 36 -9.40 -9.85 10.95
C LEU A 36 -10.06 -9.75 12.33
N LYS A 37 -9.27 -9.64 13.40
CA LYS A 37 -9.79 -9.41 14.75
C LYS A 37 -10.52 -8.08 14.86
N TRP A 38 -9.92 -6.99 14.40
CA TRP A 38 -10.49 -5.65 14.45
C TRP A 38 -11.66 -5.48 13.47
N ASN A 39 -11.62 -6.19 12.34
CA ASN A 39 -12.67 -6.13 11.32
C ASN A 39 -14.06 -6.50 11.86
N ARG A 40 -14.12 -7.32 12.91
CA ARG A 40 -15.38 -7.68 13.60
C ARG A 40 -16.10 -6.46 14.20
N SER A 41 -15.36 -5.37 14.44
CA SER A 41 -15.91 -4.18 15.14
C SER A 41 -15.92 -2.91 14.29
N ILE A 42 -15.02 -2.75 13.31
CA ILE A 42 -14.84 -1.46 12.62
C ILE A 42 -14.90 -1.50 11.10
N ASN A 43 -15.21 -2.64 10.50
CA ASN A 43 -15.33 -2.81 9.04
C ASN A 43 -14.10 -2.28 8.26
N LEU A 44 -12.95 -2.93 8.45
CA LEU A 44 -11.70 -2.59 7.77
C LEU A 44 -11.68 -3.06 6.32
N THR A 45 -12.29 -4.23 6.05
CA THR A 45 -12.35 -4.87 4.73
C THR A 45 -13.59 -5.74 4.59
N ALA A 46 -14.07 -5.89 3.35
CA ALA A 46 -15.09 -6.88 3.02
C ALA A 46 -14.52 -8.30 2.81
N ILE A 47 -13.21 -8.43 2.56
CA ILE A 47 -12.54 -9.71 2.35
C ILE A 47 -12.10 -10.25 3.70
N THR A 48 -12.71 -11.36 4.14
CA THR A 48 -12.46 -11.95 5.46
C THR A 48 -11.92 -13.38 5.40
N ASP A 49 -11.98 -14.03 4.25
CA ASP A 49 -11.34 -15.33 4.03
C ASP A 49 -9.82 -15.15 4.05
N PRO A 50 -9.09 -15.88 4.92
CA PRO A 50 -7.65 -15.69 5.08
C PRO A 50 -6.83 -15.97 3.81
N ASP A 51 -7.28 -16.90 2.95
CA ASP A 51 -6.62 -17.21 1.69
C ASP A 51 -6.81 -16.11 0.65
N GLU A 52 -8.01 -15.51 0.61
CA GLU A 52 -8.28 -14.34 -0.22
C GLU A 52 -7.52 -13.11 0.28
N VAL A 53 -7.43 -12.90 1.60
CA VAL A 53 -6.65 -11.81 2.20
C VAL A 53 -5.16 -11.97 1.87
N ALA A 54 -4.62 -13.20 1.97
CA ALA A 54 -3.23 -13.46 1.60
C ALA A 54 -2.92 -13.02 0.17
N GLU A 55 -3.80 -13.30 -0.77
CA GLU A 55 -3.59 -12.94 -2.17
C GLU A 55 -4.00 -11.50 -2.48
N LYS A 56 -5.28 -11.17 -2.24
CA LYS A 56 -5.88 -9.91 -2.72
C LYS A 56 -5.48 -8.70 -1.89
N HIS A 57 -4.94 -8.91 -0.68
CA HIS A 57 -4.41 -7.82 0.14
C HIS A 57 -2.89 -7.89 0.28
N VAL A 58 -2.33 -9.00 0.77
CA VAL A 58 -0.89 -9.07 1.05
C VAL A 58 -0.07 -9.12 -0.25
N LEU A 59 -0.29 -10.13 -1.11
CA LEU A 59 0.50 -10.27 -2.36
C LEU A 59 0.27 -9.09 -3.32
N ASP A 60 -0.98 -8.64 -3.46
CA ASP A 60 -1.30 -7.45 -4.25
C ASP A 60 -0.53 -6.21 -3.77
N SER A 61 -0.44 -6.02 -2.45
CA SER A 61 0.34 -4.92 -1.85
C SER A 61 1.83 -5.02 -2.12
N LEU A 62 2.39 -6.23 -2.12
CA LEU A 62 3.81 -6.44 -2.37
C LEU A 62 4.22 -6.10 -3.82
N ALA A 63 3.28 -6.10 -4.77
CA ALA A 63 3.55 -5.78 -6.17
C ALA A 63 4.22 -4.41 -6.38
N VAL A 64 4.02 -3.45 -5.46
CA VAL A 64 4.67 -2.13 -5.56
C VAL A 64 6.13 -2.13 -5.11
N VAL A 65 6.56 -3.13 -4.34
CA VAL A 65 7.91 -3.16 -3.73
C VAL A 65 9.05 -2.99 -4.75
N PRO A 66 9.05 -3.68 -5.91
CA PRO A 66 10.15 -3.56 -6.87
C PRO A 66 10.29 -2.19 -7.53
N VAL A 67 9.23 -1.36 -7.51
CA VAL A 67 9.21 -0.06 -8.19
C VAL A 67 9.39 1.13 -7.25
N LEU A 68 9.48 0.88 -5.94
CA LEU A 68 9.66 1.92 -4.94
C LEU A 68 11.11 2.42 -4.89
N PRO A 69 11.34 3.75 -4.96
CA PRO A 69 12.64 4.33 -4.66
C PRO A 69 12.99 4.16 -3.17
N SER A 70 14.22 4.47 -2.82
CA SER A 70 14.61 4.66 -1.40
C SER A 70 14.00 5.94 -0.83
N GLY A 71 13.93 6.03 0.51
CA GLY A 71 13.46 7.20 1.23
C GLY A 71 12.09 7.01 1.88
N SER A 72 11.07 7.72 1.45
CA SER A 72 9.76 7.72 2.11
C SER A 72 8.62 7.41 1.16
N LEU A 73 7.59 6.73 1.70
CA LEU A 73 6.36 6.35 1.01
C LEU A 73 5.14 6.92 1.76
N LEU A 74 4.20 7.50 1.02
CA LEU A 74 2.86 7.82 1.52
C LEU A 74 1.85 6.83 0.90
N ASP A 75 1.06 6.17 1.74
CA ASP A 75 -0.05 5.30 1.34
C ASP A 75 -1.38 6.02 1.62
N ALA A 76 -2.06 6.43 0.56
CA ALA A 76 -3.27 7.24 0.62
C ALA A 76 -4.53 6.37 0.69
N GLY A 77 -5.37 6.63 1.70
CA GLY A 77 -6.57 5.84 1.93
C GLY A 77 -6.23 4.39 2.31
N THR A 78 -5.20 4.22 3.11
CA THR A 78 -4.60 2.93 3.45
C THR A 78 -5.56 1.89 4.04
N GLY A 79 -6.68 2.32 4.62
CA GLY A 79 -7.71 1.45 5.18
C GLY A 79 -7.19 0.54 6.29
N ALA A 80 -7.12 -0.76 5.99
CA ALA A 80 -6.53 -1.77 6.88
C ALA A 80 -4.99 -1.84 6.79
N GLY A 81 -4.34 -0.82 6.27
CA GLY A 81 -2.88 -0.75 6.12
C GLY A 81 -2.36 -1.34 4.81
N PHE A 82 -3.18 -1.39 3.75
CA PHE A 82 -2.78 -1.94 2.46
C PHE A 82 -2.74 -0.86 1.36
N PRO A 83 -1.63 -0.69 0.65
CA PRO A 83 -0.43 -1.55 0.65
C PRO A 83 0.63 -1.21 1.71
N GLY A 84 0.49 -0.14 2.49
CA GLY A 84 1.57 0.45 3.28
C GLY A 84 2.21 -0.44 4.33
N ILE A 85 1.44 -1.23 5.11
CA ILE A 85 2.01 -2.13 6.14
C ILE A 85 2.80 -3.29 5.49
N PRO A 86 2.30 -4.04 4.50
CA PRO A 86 3.11 -5.02 3.78
C PRO A 86 4.39 -4.43 3.18
N VAL A 87 4.33 -3.21 2.64
CA VAL A 87 5.53 -2.52 2.14
C VAL A 87 6.50 -2.18 3.27
N ALA A 88 6.03 -1.64 4.40
CA ALA A 88 6.88 -1.34 5.56
C ALA A 88 7.58 -2.59 6.11
N ILE A 89 6.93 -3.75 6.06
CA ILE A 89 7.50 -5.04 6.44
C ILE A 89 8.56 -5.50 5.42
N ALA A 90 8.25 -5.43 4.13
CA ALA A 90 9.14 -5.89 3.07
C ALA A 90 10.34 -4.96 2.85
N ARG A 91 10.19 -3.65 3.14
CA ARG A 91 11.18 -2.59 2.97
C ARG A 91 11.39 -1.81 4.27
N PRO A 92 12.06 -2.42 5.27
CA PRO A 92 12.29 -1.79 6.57
C PRO A 92 13.24 -0.57 6.52
N ASP A 93 13.86 -0.33 5.37
CA ASP A 93 14.64 0.86 5.07
C ASP A 93 13.76 2.11 4.87
N LEU A 94 12.52 1.96 4.37
CA LEU A 94 11.63 3.07 4.05
C LEU A 94 10.97 3.69 5.30
N GLU A 95 10.77 5.00 5.25
CA GLU A 95 9.82 5.69 6.10
C GLU A 95 8.43 5.62 5.48
N VAL A 96 7.44 5.07 6.20
CA VAL A 96 6.09 4.86 5.65
C VAL A 96 5.06 5.71 6.38
N VAL A 97 4.32 6.50 5.61
CA VAL A 97 3.26 7.39 6.07
C VAL A 97 1.92 6.80 5.63
N LEU A 98 1.14 6.28 6.57
CA LEU A 98 -0.18 5.71 6.34
C LEU A 98 -1.24 6.77 6.59
N VAL A 99 -2.09 7.06 5.62
CA VAL A 99 -3.13 8.09 5.75
C VAL A 99 -4.51 7.50 5.51
N ASP A 100 -5.42 7.71 6.45
CA ASP A 100 -6.86 7.44 6.29
C ASP A 100 -7.67 8.52 7.00
N SER A 101 -8.81 8.91 6.46
CA SER A 101 -9.66 9.95 7.07
C SER A 101 -10.44 9.47 8.29
N MET A 102 -10.57 8.16 8.48
CA MET A 102 -11.37 7.57 9.56
C MET A 102 -10.52 7.31 10.81
N GLN A 103 -10.74 8.07 11.88
CA GLN A 103 -10.01 7.94 13.16
C GLN A 103 -9.96 6.50 13.70
N LYS A 104 -11.07 5.75 13.59
CA LYS A 104 -11.13 4.36 14.06
C LYS A 104 -10.20 3.42 13.27
N LYS A 105 -10.01 3.66 11.96
CA LYS A 105 -9.04 2.91 11.15
C LYS A 105 -7.61 3.28 11.54
N VAL A 106 -7.35 4.56 11.77
CA VAL A 106 -6.02 5.02 12.21
C VAL A 106 -5.68 4.50 13.61
N ALA A 107 -6.66 4.35 14.52
CA ALA A 107 -6.45 3.69 15.80
C ALA A 107 -5.99 2.22 15.62
N PHE A 108 -6.63 1.49 14.70
CA PHE A 108 -6.17 0.16 14.30
C PHE A 108 -4.73 0.20 13.76
N LEU A 109 -4.44 1.10 12.81
CA LEU A 109 -3.11 1.21 12.20
C LEU A 109 -2.03 1.46 13.25
N LYS A 110 -2.24 2.39 14.19
CA LYS A 110 -1.30 2.67 15.28
C LYS A 110 -1.05 1.44 16.15
N THR A 111 -2.10 0.68 16.49
CA THR A 111 -1.98 -0.58 17.21
C THR A 111 -1.19 -1.61 16.41
N ALA A 112 -1.50 -1.76 15.12
CA ALA A 112 -0.80 -2.71 14.25
C ALA A 112 0.68 -2.36 14.11
N LEU A 113 1.03 -1.09 13.88
CA LEU A 113 2.43 -0.64 13.78
C LEU A 113 3.22 -0.93 15.04
N ALA A 114 2.64 -0.72 16.22
CA ALA A 114 3.28 -1.02 17.52
C ALA A 114 3.49 -2.53 17.70
N GLU A 115 2.45 -3.35 17.47
CA GLU A 115 2.52 -4.81 17.61
C GLU A 115 3.48 -5.47 16.61
N LEU A 116 3.57 -4.91 15.40
CA LEU A 116 4.48 -5.39 14.35
C LEU A 116 5.90 -4.82 14.47
N ARG A 117 6.14 -3.92 15.43
CA ARG A 117 7.43 -3.27 15.65
C ARG A 117 7.98 -2.58 14.39
N LEU A 118 7.16 -1.73 13.79
CA LEU A 118 7.50 -0.96 12.59
C LEU A 118 7.81 0.52 12.95
N PRO A 119 8.96 0.84 13.52
CA PRO A 119 9.25 2.15 14.10
C PRO A 119 9.36 3.28 13.06
N LYS A 120 9.60 2.94 11.80
CA LYS A 120 9.68 3.90 10.69
C LYS A 120 8.33 4.15 10.01
N ALA A 121 7.26 3.48 10.44
CA ALA A 121 5.92 3.70 9.91
C ALA A 121 5.08 4.53 10.89
N ARG A 122 4.29 5.45 10.35
CA ARG A 122 3.40 6.34 11.13
C ARG A 122 2.02 6.40 10.48
N ALA A 123 0.97 6.59 11.28
CA ALA A 123 -0.41 6.64 10.80
C ALA A 123 -1.08 7.96 11.21
N TYR A 124 -1.74 8.62 10.26
CA TYR A 124 -2.36 9.93 10.38
C TYR A 124 -3.85 9.85 10.05
N ALA A 125 -4.68 10.46 10.90
CA ALA A 125 -6.12 10.59 10.69
C ALA A 125 -6.40 11.91 9.96
N VAL A 126 -6.19 11.91 8.65
CA VAL A 126 -6.27 13.12 7.82
C VAL A 126 -7.00 12.79 6.52
N ARG A 127 -7.83 13.72 6.04
CA ARG A 127 -8.32 13.72 4.67
C ARG A 127 -7.34 14.50 3.81
N LEU A 128 -6.84 13.87 2.76
CA LEU A 128 -5.93 14.52 1.82
C LEU A 128 -6.69 15.56 0.99
N GLU A 129 -6.24 16.81 1.01
CA GLU A 129 -6.82 17.95 0.29
C GLU A 129 -5.81 18.64 -0.64
N GLY A 130 -4.59 18.08 -0.74
CA GLY A 130 -3.50 18.64 -1.55
C GLY A 130 -2.69 19.74 -0.85
N ASN A 131 -2.74 19.81 0.48
CA ASN A 131 -1.98 20.79 1.23
C ASN A 131 -1.19 20.13 2.39
N PRO A 132 -0.07 19.45 2.09
CA PRO A 132 0.69 18.70 3.08
C PRO A 132 1.09 19.54 4.30
N SER A 133 1.40 20.83 4.14
CA SER A 133 1.78 21.68 5.28
C SER A 133 0.63 21.96 6.25
N ARG A 134 -0.62 22.11 5.77
CA ARG A 134 -1.79 22.27 6.62
C ARG A 134 -2.24 20.95 7.25
N GLU A 135 -1.96 19.85 6.59
CA GLU A 135 -2.31 18.50 7.00
C GLU A 135 -1.26 17.87 7.94
N ASP A 136 -0.17 18.59 8.22
CA ASP A 136 0.98 18.11 9.02
C ASP A 136 1.55 16.79 8.45
N LEU A 137 1.63 16.71 7.12
CA LEU A 137 2.17 15.56 6.39
C LEU A 137 3.48 15.93 5.68
N PRO A 138 4.48 15.05 5.68
CA PRO A 138 5.69 15.25 4.90
C PRO A 138 5.43 15.09 3.41
N ARG A 139 6.19 15.77 2.56
CA ARG A 139 6.37 15.37 1.17
C ARG A 139 7.30 14.16 1.09
N VAL A 140 7.01 13.25 0.17
CA VAL A 140 7.61 11.91 0.11
C VAL A 140 8.27 11.61 -1.23
N HIS A 141 9.15 10.61 -1.26
CA HIS A 141 9.80 10.13 -2.48
C HIS A 141 8.87 9.31 -3.36
N ALA A 142 7.91 8.62 -2.75
CA ALA A 142 6.87 7.88 -3.45
C ALA A 142 5.51 8.07 -2.75
N ALA A 143 4.43 8.14 -3.54
CA ALA A 143 3.07 8.07 -3.02
C ALA A 143 2.29 7.00 -3.76
N VAL A 144 1.50 6.19 -3.06
CA VAL A 144 0.69 5.11 -3.63
C VAL A 144 -0.76 5.24 -3.19
N ALA A 145 -1.67 4.85 -4.06
CA ALA A 145 -3.06 4.62 -3.69
C ALA A 145 -3.58 3.34 -4.32
N ARG A 146 -4.42 2.64 -3.56
CA ARG A 146 -5.19 1.48 -3.99
C ARG A 146 -6.66 1.70 -3.69
N ALA A 147 -7.51 1.70 -4.72
CA ALA A 147 -8.97 1.91 -4.58
C ALA A 147 -9.35 3.16 -3.75
N TYR A 148 -8.54 4.21 -3.84
CA TYR A 148 -8.77 5.47 -3.13
C TYR A 148 -9.82 6.32 -3.84
N ALA A 149 -9.65 6.48 -5.17
CA ALA A 149 -10.49 7.26 -6.06
C ALA A 149 -10.20 6.81 -7.50
N THR A 150 -10.65 7.56 -8.50
CA THR A 150 -10.16 7.38 -9.87
C THR A 150 -8.66 7.70 -9.94
N ALA A 151 -7.97 7.16 -10.95
CA ALA A 151 -6.55 7.47 -11.16
C ALA A 151 -6.32 8.99 -11.31
N GLN A 152 -7.24 9.68 -12.00
CA GLN A 152 -7.16 11.12 -12.22
C GLN A 152 -7.28 11.90 -10.89
N GLU A 153 -8.28 11.59 -10.07
CA GLU A 153 -8.46 12.23 -8.76
C GLU A 153 -7.29 11.98 -7.83
N TRP A 154 -6.78 10.74 -7.82
CA TRP A 154 -5.59 10.43 -7.04
C TRP A 154 -4.37 11.23 -7.50
N LEU A 155 -4.10 11.30 -8.79
CA LEU A 155 -2.95 12.04 -9.32
C LEU A 155 -3.04 13.54 -9.07
N GLN A 156 -4.25 14.12 -9.10
CA GLN A 156 -4.46 15.52 -8.72
C GLN A 156 -3.98 15.81 -7.30
N LEU A 157 -4.20 14.88 -6.38
CA LEU A 157 -3.71 15.01 -5.01
C LEU A 157 -2.23 14.68 -4.89
N ALA A 158 -1.80 13.56 -5.48
CA ALA A 158 -0.46 13.00 -5.33
C ALA A 158 0.67 13.98 -5.68
N GLN A 159 0.48 14.84 -6.71
CA GLN A 159 1.48 15.83 -7.12
C GLN A 159 1.91 16.78 -5.98
N HIS A 160 1.03 17.03 -5.02
CA HIS A 160 1.32 17.91 -3.88
C HIS A 160 2.14 17.23 -2.79
N TYR A 161 2.04 15.89 -2.68
CA TYR A 161 2.75 15.11 -1.65
C TYR A 161 4.06 14.52 -2.13
N VAL A 162 4.23 14.35 -3.44
CA VAL A 162 5.46 13.79 -4.01
C VAL A 162 6.51 14.89 -4.19
N LEU A 163 7.75 14.59 -3.79
CA LEU A 163 8.90 15.46 -4.02
C LEU A 163 9.22 15.56 -5.53
N PRO A 164 9.78 16.68 -6.01
CA PRO A 164 10.34 16.73 -7.37
C PRO A 164 11.32 15.57 -7.58
N GLY A 165 11.19 14.91 -8.72
CA GLY A 165 11.95 13.68 -8.99
C GLY A 165 11.45 12.43 -8.27
N GLY A 166 10.41 12.50 -7.47
CA GLY A 166 9.73 11.34 -6.86
C GLY A 166 8.74 10.66 -7.81
N VAL A 167 7.94 9.74 -7.28
CA VAL A 167 6.96 8.97 -8.08
C VAL A 167 5.58 8.90 -7.40
N ALA A 168 4.53 9.02 -8.20
CA ALA A 168 3.17 8.65 -7.80
C ALA A 168 2.79 7.33 -8.44
N ILE A 169 2.15 6.44 -7.69
CA ILE A 169 1.80 5.08 -8.14
C ILE A 169 0.29 4.89 -7.98
N CYS A 170 -0.37 4.48 -9.07
CA CYS A 170 -1.74 4.01 -9.05
C CYS A 170 -1.76 2.48 -9.14
N MET A 171 -2.40 1.82 -8.18
CA MET A 171 -2.71 0.39 -8.26
C MET A 171 -4.06 0.24 -8.95
N LEU A 172 -4.07 -0.34 -10.16
CA LEU A 172 -5.18 -0.31 -11.09
C LEU A 172 -5.74 -1.71 -11.39
N GLY A 173 -7.04 -1.77 -11.64
CA GLY A 173 -7.68 -2.91 -12.27
C GLY A 173 -7.36 -3.01 -13.76
N PRO A 174 -7.84 -4.06 -14.44
CA PRO A 174 -7.53 -4.29 -15.85
C PRO A 174 -8.17 -3.26 -16.81
N SER A 175 -9.30 -2.66 -16.42
CA SER A 175 -10.09 -1.74 -17.27
C SER A 175 -9.81 -0.26 -17.01
N ASP A 176 -9.03 0.08 -15.98
CA ASP A 176 -8.75 1.47 -15.66
C ASP A 176 -7.89 2.13 -16.74
N ALA A 177 -8.22 3.37 -17.11
CA ALA A 177 -7.48 4.14 -18.11
C ALA A 177 -6.85 5.38 -17.45
N PRO A 178 -5.61 5.27 -16.95
CA PRO A 178 -4.94 6.41 -16.35
C PRO A 178 -4.47 7.38 -17.43
N PRO A 179 -4.45 8.72 -17.17
CA PRO A 179 -3.97 9.72 -18.15
C PRO A 179 -2.46 9.61 -18.35
N ASP A 180 -1.95 10.02 -19.52
CA ASP A 180 -0.50 10.08 -19.77
C ASP A 180 0.21 11.16 -18.96
N ARG A 181 -0.49 12.21 -18.59
CA ARG A 181 0.01 13.33 -17.79
C ARG A 181 -1.09 13.98 -16.97
N LEU A 182 -0.72 14.45 -15.77
CA LEU A 182 -1.58 15.29 -14.96
C LEU A 182 -0.71 16.26 -14.12
N GLY A 183 -0.84 17.56 -14.40
CA GLY A 183 0.01 18.58 -13.77
C GLY A 183 1.50 18.28 -13.98
N ASP A 184 2.24 18.20 -12.88
CA ASP A 184 3.67 17.90 -12.86
C ASP A 184 3.99 16.40 -12.89
N LEU A 185 2.96 15.54 -12.93
CA LEU A 185 3.11 14.10 -13.01
C LEU A 185 2.99 13.61 -14.46
N ALA A 186 4.04 12.99 -14.97
CA ALA A 186 4.06 12.34 -16.29
C ALA A 186 4.16 10.83 -16.16
N LEU A 187 3.36 10.08 -16.93
CA LEU A 187 3.39 8.63 -16.94
C LEU A 187 4.76 8.15 -17.42
N LYS A 188 5.47 7.46 -16.54
CA LYS A 188 6.79 6.89 -16.85
C LYS A 188 6.68 5.46 -17.36
N GLN A 189 5.79 4.68 -16.74
CA GLN A 189 5.69 3.26 -17.00
C GLN A 189 4.35 2.70 -16.55
N GLN A 190 3.83 1.71 -17.28
CA GLN A 190 2.78 0.81 -16.82
C GLN A 190 3.33 -0.61 -16.73
N LEU A 191 3.11 -1.28 -15.61
CA LEU A 191 3.52 -2.66 -15.36
C LEU A 191 2.27 -3.52 -15.11
N ALA A 192 2.03 -4.46 -16.00
CA ALA A 192 1.02 -5.49 -15.77
C ALA A 192 1.60 -6.59 -14.88
N TYR A 193 0.80 -7.08 -13.93
CA TYR A 193 1.12 -8.26 -13.13
C TYR A 193 -0.13 -9.11 -12.92
N THR A 194 0.10 -10.36 -12.59
CA THR A 194 -0.97 -11.34 -12.36
C THR A 194 -0.85 -11.86 -10.94
N LEU A 195 -1.96 -11.84 -10.22
CA LEU A 195 -2.00 -12.45 -8.89
C LEU A 195 -1.77 -13.97 -9.00
N PRO A 196 -0.93 -14.56 -8.14
CA PRO A 196 -0.40 -15.92 -8.32
C PRO A 196 -1.47 -17.02 -8.39
N TYR A 197 -2.56 -16.90 -7.64
CA TYR A 197 -3.56 -17.96 -7.48
C TYR A 197 -4.85 -17.68 -8.26
N SER A 198 -5.48 -16.53 -8.05
CA SER A 198 -6.71 -16.15 -8.76
C SER A 198 -6.51 -15.82 -10.23
N LYS A 199 -5.26 -15.66 -10.67
CA LYS A 199 -4.89 -15.20 -12.02
C LYS A 199 -5.50 -13.84 -12.39
N SER A 200 -5.94 -13.09 -11.38
CA SER A 200 -6.48 -11.74 -11.59
C SER A 200 -5.41 -10.81 -12.14
N GLN A 201 -5.75 -10.15 -13.25
CA GLN A 201 -4.87 -9.16 -13.88
C GLN A 201 -4.92 -7.84 -13.11
N ARG A 202 -3.76 -7.23 -12.93
CA ARG A 202 -3.55 -5.94 -12.25
C ARG A 202 -2.52 -5.13 -13.00
N ARG A 203 -2.50 -3.83 -12.73
CA ARG A 203 -1.49 -2.92 -13.30
C ARG A 203 -1.02 -1.90 -12.25
N LEU A 204 0.25 -1.54 -12.35
CA LEU A 204 0.79 -0.35 -11.71
C LEU A 204 1.00 0.71 -12.78
N ALA A 205 0.43 1.90 -12.61
CA ALA A 205 0.79 3.07 -13.39
C ALA A 205 1.70 3.95 -12.52
N ILE A 206 2.92 4.19 -13.01
CA ILE A 206 3.99 4.88 -12.29
C ILE A 206 4.24 6.20 -12.99
N TYR A 207 4.04 7.29 -12.25
CA TYR A 207 4.23 8.66 -12.72
C TYR A 207 5.47 9.26 -12.09
N LYS A 208 6.24 9.97 -12.89
CA LYS A 208 7.38 10.77 -12.43
C LYS A 208 6.94 12.19 -12.17
N HIS A 209 7.30 12.75 -11.02
CA HIS A 209 7.16 14.17 -10.74
C HIS A 209 8.34 14.90 -11.42
N LEU A 210 8.03 15.82 -12.34
CA LEU A 210 8.98 16.57 -13.16
C LEU A 210 9.64 17.71 -12.36
#